data_261fb9e80e8c7531ec3d9fdd3c98eb6f
#
_entry.id   261fb9e80e8c7531ec3d9fdd3c98eb6f
#
_cell.length_a   1.000
_cell.length_b   1.000
_cell.length_c   1.000
_cell.angle_alpha   90.00
_cell.angle_beta   90.00
_cell.angle_gamma   90.00
#
_symmetry.space_group_name_H-M   'P 1'
#
loop_
_entity.id
_entity.type
_entity.pdbx_description
1 polymer ?
#
loop_
_entity_poly.entity_id
_entity_poly.type
_entity_poly.pdbx_seq_one_letter_code
_entity_poly.pdbx_strand_id
1 'polypeptide(L)'
;LRDAFDQLLTYYGILPDRIVSVPQDRQEVQRRLQEAISREAADFREARERYLKHAVFTFLNRLLALRVAEANGLIVETVVARPEYGNRSRRERDLADAYPDLATQPEKLAQEALRLAFSEMREKMNEHLLFRDDSPYAVLMPRLPAYRQIREVLMNLPEEIWHEFELLGWAYQFFNSEEREQIRRRLRRNPKPDDIPPLNQFYTVGWIVKALVQNTLGRLWLETHPNSPLREKLDYLVPIQNEFRPPTRSLSVQEIKVLDPACGSGHFLLGAFDLLLEMWREERPDLPEWRIPALILEHNLYGVDIDLRACQIAAIAIWLKARTTFERLKGNDPNAKFEPKRINIVCADIRFVDSNRKTQFLQQFAHDPDLLSIVKQTLQACENAFEIGSLLQISQPFEQLFGQRIKRADELKRKQEQFRLFVLQDEQLSLGDVPIPVPKELTVAEIVDRIKEFVRRASEAQDMGSLLFGMDAEYAVQLVDILTEKYDVVLMNPPYGAMPPRCKQYARQHYPRTHNDYYSAFIEQAVNLCKEGGYVGALTGRTFLFLKSFQKLREEILRSDALPEIVWDLGFNVLDEATARYAAFTLRKRHHDDGVDWKKHPVTFFRLTDW
;
A
#
# COMPACT_ATOMS: atom_id res chain seq x y z
N LEU A 1 -12.38 -22.00 -5.70
CA LEU A 1 -12.90 -20.63 -5.87
C LEU A 1 -12.93 -20.21 -7.34
N ARG A 2 -11.84 -20.34 -8.10
CA ARG A 2 -11.80 -19.92 -9.51
C ARG A 2 -12.93 -20.51 -10.33
N ASP A 3 -13.11 -21.82 -10.28
CA ASP A 3 -14.17 -22.51 -11.03
C ASP A 3 -15.58 -22.05 -10.59
N ALA A 4 -15.77 -21.79 -9.29
CA ALA A 4 -17.03 -21.28 -8.77
C ALA A 4 -17.35 -19.87 -9.28
N PHE A 5 -16.36 -18.98 -9.36
CA PHE A 5 -16.52 -17.64 -9.92
C PHE A 5 -16.69 -17.67 -11.44
N ASP A 6 -16.00 -18.56 -12.14
CA ASP A 6 -16.16 -18.77 -13.58
C ASP A 6 -17.58 -19.25 -13.92
N GLN A 7 -18.13 -20.18 -13.14
CA GLN A 7 -19.53 -20.61 -13.24
C GLN A 7 -20.50 -19.45 -12.98
N LEU A 8 -20.22 -18.58 -12.01
CA LEU A 8 -21.04 -17.39 -11.74
C LEU A 8 -21.00 -16.40 -12.92
N LEU A 9 -19.85 -16.13 -13.51
CA LEU A 9 -19.76 -15.30 -14.72
C LEU A 9 -20.62 -15.90 -15.84
N THR A 10 -20.52 -17.21 -16.06
CA THR A 10 -21.35 -17.94 -17.02
C THR A 10 -22.84 -17.84 -16.70
N TYR A 11 -23.23 -17.95 -15.43
CA TYR A 11 -24.62 -17.80 -14.98
C TYR A 11 -25.19 -16.39 -15.27
N TYR A 12 -24.34 -15.36 -15.22
CA TYR A 12 -24.69 -13.99 -15.60
C TYR A 12 -24.44 -13.70 -17.08
N GLY A 13 -24.28 -14.72 -17.91
CA GLY A 13 -24.16 -14.58 -19.36
C GLY A 13 -22.80 -14.05 -19.86
N ILE A 14 -21.78 -14.01 -19.01
CA ILE A 14 -20.41 -13.63 -19.35
C ILE A 14 -19.61 -14.89 -19.68
N LEU A 15 -19.72 -15.35 -20.93
CA LEU A 15 -19.01 -16.54 -21.41
C LEU A 15 -17.52 -16.25 -21.65
N PRO A 16 -16.66 -17.26 -21.82
CA PRO A 16 -15.24 -17.05 -22.06
C PRO A 16 -14.90 -16.22 -23.30
N ASP A 17 -15.75 -16.22 -24.31
CA ASP A 17 -15.51 -15.60 -25.62
C ASP A 17 -16.56 -14.56 -26.04
N ARG A 18 -17.69 -14.47 -25.33
CA ARG A 18 -18.80 -13.58 -25.67
C ARG A 18 -19.73 -13.32 -24.50
N ILE A 19 -20.61 -12.37 -24.69
CA ILE A 19 -21.70 -12.05 -23.76
C ILE A 19 -23.02 -12.49 -24.39
N VAL A 20 -23.88 -13.11 -23.59
CA VAL A 20 -25.21 -13.55 -24.02
C VAL A 20 -26.28 -12.91 -23.15
N SER A 21 -27.47 -12.71 -23.70
CA SER A 21 -28.61 -12.14 -22.98
C SER A 21 -29.03 -13.05 -21.82
N VAL A 22 -29.41 -12.43 -20.72
CA VAL A 22 -29.90 -13.11 -19.51
C VAL A 22 -31.32 -12.62 -19.15
N PRO A 23 -32.07 -13.39 -18.33
CA PRO A 23 -33.34 -12.96 -17.76
C PRO A 23 -33.25 -11.61 -17.03
N GLN A 24 -34.38 -10.91 -16.96
CA GLN A 24 -34.46 -9.52 -16.45
C GLN A 24 -33.90 -9.37 -15.02
N ASP A 25 -34.11 -10.35 -14.17
CA ASP A 25 -33.61 -10.41 -12.78
C ASP A 25 -32.07 -10.43 -12.65
N ARG A 26 -31.34 -10.72 -13.75
CA ARG A 26 -29.87 -10.81 -13.79
C ARG A 26 -29.21 -9.71 -14.61
N GLN A 27 -29.99 -8.92 -15.37
CA GLN A 27 -29.46 -7.93 -16.31
C GLN A 27 -28.63 -6.84 -15.61
N GLU A 28 -29.05 -6.39 -14.44
CA GLU A 28 -28.32 -5.37 -13.70
C GLU A 28 -26.93 -5.86 -13.24
N VAL A 29 -26.84 -7.09 -12.71
CA VAL A 29 -25.55 -7.68 -12.33
C VAL A 29 -24.71 -7.91 -13.58
N GLN A 30 -25.28 -8.39 -14.68
CA GLN A 30 -24.58 -8.54 -15.94
C GLN A 30 -23.98 -7.22 -16.43
N ARG A 31 -24.75 -6.13 -16.42
CA ARG A 31 -24.29 -4.80 -16.81
C ARG A 31 -23.09 -4.35 -15.98
N ARG A 32 -23.18 -4.46 -14.65
CA ARG A 32 -22.08 -4.12 -13.73
C ARG A 32 -20.82 -4.95 -14.02
N LEU A 33 -20.98 -6.24 -14.28
CA LEU A 33 -19.87 -7.13 -14.64
C LEU A 33 -19.24 -6.73 -15.99
N GLN A 34 -20.04 -6.38 -16.99
CA GLN A 34 -19.54 -5.94 -18.29
C GLN A 34 -18.71 -4.66 -18.18
N GLU A 35 -19.17 -3.68 -17.42
CA GLU A 35 -18.45 -2.44 -17.19
C GLU A 35 -17.13 -2.68 -16.43
N ALA A 36 -17.16 -3.52 -15.39
CA ALA A 36 -15.97 -3.88 -14.64
C ALA A 36 -14.94 -4.63 -15.51
N ILE A 37 -15.38 -5.59 -16.32
CA ILE A 37 -14.52 -6.37 -17.21
C ILE A 37 -13.91 -5.48 -18.31
N SER A 38 -14.69 -4.57 -18.90
CA SER A 38 -14.21 -3.70 -19.97
C SER A 38 -13.03 -2.79 -19.56
N ARG A 39 -12.86 -2.53 -18.28
CA ARG A 39 -11.73 -1.78 -17.72
C ARG A 39 -10.42 -2.58 -17.78
N GLU A 40 -10.48 -3.89 -17.73
CA GLU A 40 -9.30 -4.73 -17.49
C GLU A 40 -8.36 -4.80 -18.70
N ALA A 41 -8.91 -4.93 -19.91
CA ALA A 41 -8.16 -4.98 -21.16
C ALA A 41 -9.05 -4.66 -22.37
N ALA A 42 -8.42 -4.34 -23.51
CA ALA A 42 -9.12 -4.13 -24.78
C ALA A 42 -9.64 -5.45 -25.38
N ASP A 43 -8.91 -6.55 -25.22
CA ASP A 43 -9.36 -7.88 -25.61
C ASP A 43 -10.29 -8.47 -24.56
N PHE A 44 -11.49 -8.89 -24.97
CA PHE A 44 -12.51 -9.37 -24.04
C PHE A 44 -12.10 -10.64 -23.28
N ARG A 45 -11.41 -11.58 -23.91
CA ARG A 45 -10.97 -12.80 -23.24
C ARG A 45 -9.94 -12.51 -22.17
N GLU A 46 -8.97 -11.66 -22.51
CA GLU A 46 -7.94 -11.20 -21.57
C GLU A 46 -8.58 -10.40 -20.42
N ALA A 47 -9.51 -9.49 -20.72
CA ALA A 47 -10.23 -8.70 -19.73
C ALA A 47 -11.02 -9.57 -18.74
N ARG A 48 -11.75 -10.55 -19.25
CA ARG A 48 -12.53 -11.50 -18.44
C ARG A 48 -11.64 -12.33 -17.51
N GLU A 49 -10.52 -12.85 -18.02
CA GLU A 49 -9.57 -13.62 -17.21
C GLU A 49 -8.92 -12.79 -16.10
N ARG A 50 -8.56 -11.55 -16.39
CA ARG A 50 -8.05 -10.61 -15.38
C ARG A 50 -9.10 -10.31 -14.32
N TYR A 51 -10.33 -9.98 -14.74
CA TYR A 51 -11.43 -9.75 -13.81
C TYR A 51 -11.67 -10.95 -12.90
N LEU A 52 -11.76 -12.16 -13.47
CA LEU A 52 -11.94 -13.39 -12.72
C LEU A 52 -10.85 -13.56 -11.66
N LYS A 53 -9.60 -13.35 -12.03
CA LYS A 53 -8.46 -13.42 -11.12
C LYS A 53 -8.57 -12.40 -9.98
N HIS A 54 -8.88 -11.15 -10.28
CA HIS A 54 -9.04 -10.09 -9.29
C HIS A 54 -10.22 -10.35 -8.35
N ALA A 55 -11.37 -10.80 -8.86
CA ALA A 55 -12.56 -11.10 -8.06
C ALA A 55 -12.33 -12.27 -7.09
N VAL A 56 -11.72 -13.36 -7.58
CA VAL A 56 -11.38 -14.53 -6.75
C VAL A 56 -10.42 -14.12 -5.62
N PHE A 57 -9.39 -13.35 -5.97
CA PHE A 57 -8.38 -12.94 -5.00
C PHE A 57 -8.93 -11.94 -3.98
N THR A 58 -9.74 -10.98 -4.42
CA THR A 58 -10.40 -10.02 -3.49
C THR A 58 -11.29 -10.76 -2.49
N PHE A 59 -12.05 -11.76 -2.94
CA PHE A 59 -12.87 -12.58 -2.04
C PHE A 59 -12.01 -13.39 -1.06
N LEU A 60 -10.95 -14.03 -1.54
CA LEU A 60 -10.01 -14.77 -0.67
C LEU A 60 -9.38 -13.84 0.38
N ASN A 61 -8.89 -12.67 -0.03
CA ASN A 61 -8.31 -11.67 0.88
C ASN A 61 -9.30 -11.24 1.96
N ARG A 62 -10.58 -11.04 1.59
CA ARG A 62 -11.63 -10.73 2.55
C ARG A 62 -11.80 -11.84 3.58
N LEU A 63 -11.84 -13.10 3.14
CA LEU A 63 -11.96 -14.23 4.06
C LEU A 63 -10.73 -14.37 4.99
N LEU A 64 -9.52 -14.23 4.45
CA LEU A 64 -8.28 -14.27 5.24
C LEU A 64 -8.27 -13.14 6.28
N ALA A 65 -8.62 -11.92 5.86
CA ALA A 65 -8.71 -10.77 6.75
C ALA A 65 -9.75 -10.97 7.86
N LEU A 66 -10.95 -11.50 7.53
CA LEU A 66 -11.95 -11.86 8.55
C LEU A 66 -11.41 -12.90 9.53
N ARG A 67 -10.74 -13.93 9.01
CA ARG A 67 -10.24 -15.01 9.89
C ARG A 67 -9.15 -14.51 10.85
N VAL A 68 -8.23 -13.66 10.37
CA VAL A 68 -7.23 -12.98 11.23
C VAL A 68 -7.93 -12.07 12.24
N ALA A 69 -8.93 -11.29 11.81
CA ALA A 69 -9.69 -10.42 12.71
C ALA A 69 -10.46 -11.20 13.78
N GLU A 70 -11.07 -12.35 13.43
CA GLU A 70 -11.73 -13.25 14.38
C GLU A 70 -10.77 -13.82 15.42
N ALA A 71 -9.63 -14.36 14.98
CA ALA A 71 -8.62 -14.94 15.87
C ALA A 71 -8.11 -13.91 16.89
N ASN A 72 -8.03 -12.64 16.48
CA ASN A 72 -7.60 -11.54 17.34
C ASN A 72 -8.78 -10.85 18.10
N GLY A 73 -9.98 -11.43 18.06
CA GLY A 73 -11.15 -10.92 18.81
C GLY A 73 -11.68 -9.56 18.33
N LEU A 74 -11.37 -9.15 17.10
CA LEU A 74 -11.75 -7.85 16.54
C LEU A 74 -13.17 -7.82 15.97
N ILE A 75 -13.68 -8.99 15.56
CA ILE A 75 -15.04 -9.18 15.02
C ILE A 75 -15.67 -10.47 15.57
N VAL A 76 -16.99 -10.59 15.42
CA VAL A 76 -17.72 -11.81 15.74
C VAL A 76 -17.33 -12.92 14.75
N GLU A 77 -17.13 -14.15 15.26
CA GLU A 77 -16.81 -15.32 14.43
C GLU A 77 -17.82 -15.46 13.26
N THR A 78 -17.31 -15.38 12.05
CA THR A 78 -18.06 -15.46 10.80
C THR A 78 -17.54 -16.58 9.90
N VAL A 79 -16.21 -16.79 9.87
CA VAL A 79 -15.58 -17.85 9.09
C VAL A 79 -15.54 -19.16 9.89
N VAL A 80 -15.19 -19.12 11.17
CA VAL A 80 -15.13 -20.32 12.01
C VAL A 80 -16.52 -20.87 12.29
N ALA A 81 -16.76 -22.12 11.87
CA ALA A 81 -17.98 -22.87 12.20
C ALA A 81 -17.74 -23.79 13.38
N ARG A 82 -18.71 -23.88 14.28
CA ARG A 82 -18.61 -24.69 15.49
C ARG A 82 -19.69 -25.77 15.57
N PRO A 83 -19.35 -26.98 16.03
CA PRO A 83 -20.33 -28.06 16.19
C PRO A 83 -21.49 -27.69 17.13
N GLU A 84 -21.21 -26.95 18.21
CA GLU A 84 -22.19 -26.46 19.18
C GLU A 84 -23.23 -25.50 18.58
N TYR A 85 -22.93 -24.91 17.42
CA TYR A 85 -23.83 -24.03 16.64
C TYR A 85 -24.44 -24.77 15.44
N GLY A 86 -24.40 -26.11 15.40
CA GLY A 86 -24.88 -26.91 14.28
C GLY A 86 -24.05 -26.74 13.01
N ASN A 87 -22.71 -26.64 13.15
CA ASN A 87 -21.76 -26.35 12.09
C ASN A 87 -22.00 -25.00 11.40
N ARG A 88 -22.52 -24.03 12.14
CA ARG A 88 -22.62 -22.62 11.77
C ARG A 88 -21.54 -21.79 12.48
N SER A 89 -21.23 -20.62 11.93
CA SER A 89 -20.46 -19.63 12.69
C SER A 89 -21.35 -18.98 13.77
N ARG A 90 -20.72 -18.31 14.74
CA ARG A 90 -21.47 -17.57 15.76
C ARG A 90 -22.39 -16.52 15.12
N ARG A 91 -21.92 -15.79 14.11
CA ARG A 91 -22.71 -14.80 13.38
C ARG A 91 -23.89 -15.45 12.62
N GLU A 92 -23.67 -16.59 11.96
CA GLU A 92 -24.74 -17.34 11.30
C GLU A 92 -25.80 -17.81 12.31
N ARG A 93 -25.38 -18.25 13.52
CA ARG A 93 -26.30 -18.63 14.58
C ARG A 93 -27.12 -17.42 15.06
N ASP A 94 -26.45 -16.31 15.40
CA ASP A 94 -27.11 -15.11 15.92
C ASP A 94 -28.13 -14.55 14.90
N LEU A 95 -27.81 -14.63 13.59
CA LEU A 95 -28.75 -14.27 12.52
C LEU A 95 -29.93 -15.26 12.40
N ALA A 96 -29.67 -16.57 12.53
CA ALA A 96 -30.72 -17.56 12.46
C ALA A 96 -31.70 -17.45 13.64
N ASP A 97 -31.21 -17.11 14.82
CA ASP A 97 -32.01 -16.85 16.02
C ASP A 97 -32.87 -15.58 15.89
N ALA A 98 -32.29 -14.52 15.29
CA ALA A 98 -32.97 -13.26 15.05
C ALA A 98 -33.99 -13.30 13.89
N TYR A 99 -33.72 -14.11 12.87
CA TYR A 99 -34.51 -14.23 11.64
C TYR A 99 -34.79 -15.68 11.29
N PRO A 100 -35.85 -16.32 11.88
CA PRO A 100 -36.15 -17.75 11.69
C PRO A 100 -36.37 -18.17 10.23
N ASP A 101 -36.90 -17.29 9.38
CA ASP A 101 -37.09 -17.55 7.95
C ASP A 101 -35.74 -17.69 7.22
N LEU A 102 -34.74 -16.94 7.64
CA LEU A 102 -33.39 -17.02 7.10
C LEU A 102 -32.69 -18.31 7.53
N ALA A 103 -33.01 -18.84 8.72
CA ALA A 103 -32.49 -20.10 9.24
C ALA A 103 -32.78 -21.30 8.34
N THR A 104 -33.88 -21.24 7.57
CA THR A 104 -34.29 -22.31 6.63
C THR A 104 -33.59 -22.19 5.27
N GLN A 105 -32.84 -21.10 5.01
CA GLN A 105 -32.17 -20.77 3.75
C GLN A 105 -30.65 -20.68 3.93
N PRO A 106 -29.94 -21.81 4.04
CA PRO A 106 -28.53 -21.83 4.49
C PRO A 106 -27.58 -21.04 3.58
N GLU A 107 -27.85 -20.94 2.27
CA GLU A 107 -27.05 -20.13 1.35
C GLU A 107 -27.20 -18.64 1.62
N LYS A 108 -28.44 -18.17 1.77
CA LYS A 108 -28.71 -16.78 2.10
C LYS A 108 -28.21 -16.40 3.50
N LEU A 109 -28.32 -17.31 4.45
CA LEU A 109 -27.81 -17.10 5.81
C LEU A 109 -26.30 -16.89 5.81
N ALA A 110 -25.54 -17.74 5.10
CA ALA A 110 -24.10 -17.60 4.99
C ALA A 110 -23.67 -16.32 4.25
N GLN A 111 -24.39 -15.99 3.16
CA GLN A 111 -24.11 -14.75 2.40
C GLN A 111 -24.41 -13.50 3.24
N GLU A 112 -25.50 -13.51 4.01
CA GLU A 112 -25.84 -12.37 4.87
C GLU A 112 -24.86 -12.22 6.03
N ALA A 113 -24.40 -13.32 6.62
CA ALA A 113 -23.36 -13.31 7.64
C ALA A 113 -22.06 -12.70 7.11
N LEU A 114 -21.63 -13.08 5.89
CA LEU A 114 -20.45 -12.51 5.24
C LEU A 114 -20.65 -11.02 4.91
N ARG A 115 -21.83 -10.64 4.39
CA ARG A 115 -22.16 -9.24 4.06
C ARG A 115 -22.06 -8.35 5.29
N LEU A 116 -22.61 -8.77 6.41
CA LEU A 116 -22.53 -8.03 7.67
C LEU A 116 -21.09 -7.93 8.19
N ALA A 117 -20.30 -9.00 8.08
CA ALA A 117 -18.90 -8.98 8.49
C ALA A 117 -18.07 -8.03 7.59
N PHE A 118 -18.33 -8.02 6.29
CA PHE A 118 -17.67 -7.08 5.36
C PHE A 118 -18.06 -5.62 5.66
N SER A 119 -19.34 -5.36 5.98
CA SER A 119 -19.81 -4.03 6.39
C SER A 119 -19.16 -3.59 7.71
N GLU A 120 -19.08 -4.47 8.70
CA GLU A 120 -18.40 -4.19 9.97
C GLU A 120 -16.91 -3.85 9.75
N MET A 121 -16.21 -4.61 8.91
CA MET A 121 -14.81 -4.32 8.59
C MET A 121 -14.66 -3.02 7.83
N ARG A 122 -15.56 -2.71 6.87
CA ARG A 122 -15.57 -1.44 6.14
C ARG A 122 -15.67 -0.25 7.09
N GLU A 123 -16.63 -0.28 8.01
CA GLU A 123 -16.82 0.77 9.00
C GLU A 123 -15.59 0.94 9.91
N LYS A 124 -15.03 -0.17 10.40
CA LYS A 124 -13.83 -0.15 11.25
C LYS A 124 -12.58 0.37 10.54
N MET A 125 -12.48 0.15 9.23
CA MET A 125 -11.34 0.56 8.41
C MET A 125 -11.55 1.91 7.68
N ASN A 126 -12.61 2.63 7.99
CA ASN A 126 -12.94 3.90 7.34
C ASN A 126 -12.97 3.81 5.81
N GLU A 127 -13.73 2.84 5.28
CA GLU A 127 -13.95 2.58 3.85
C GLU A 127 -12.68 2.23 3.03
N HIS A 128 -11.66 1.68 3.67
CA HIS A 128 -10.41 1.36 2.99
C HIS A 128 -10.55 0.20 1.98
N LEU A 129 -9.79 0.29 0.89
CA LEU A 129 -9.63 -0.51 -0.33
C LEU A 129 -10.29 -1.91 -0.39
N LEU A 130 -10.04 -2.79 0.59
CA LEU A 130 -10.45 -4.20 0.51
C LEU A 130 -11.95 -4.40 0.74
N PHE A 131 -12.56 -3.66 1.68
CA PHE A 131 -13.94 -3.86 2.11
C PHE A 131 -14.94 -2.85 1.52
N ARG A 132 -14.55 -2.06 0.52
CA ARG A 132 -15.47 -1.15 -0.17
C ARG A 132 -16.60 -1.95 -0.84
N ASP A 133 -17.84 -1.52 -0.62
CA ASP A 133 -19.03 -2.14 -1.23
C ASP A 133 -19.11 -1.87 -2.73
N ASP A 134 -18.54 -0.74 -3.15
CA ASP A 134 -18.50 -0.30 -4.54
C ASP A 134 -17.34 -0.92 -5.34
N SER A 135 -16.54 -1.81 -4.73
CA SER A 135 -15.46 -2.50 -5.45
C SER A 135 -16.00 -3.31 -6.63
N PRO A 136 -15.47 -3.11 -7.85
CA PRO A 136 -15.89 -3.85 -9.03
C PRO A 136 -15.67 -5.36 -8.89
N TYR A 137 -14.72 -5.76 -8.06
CA TYR A 137 -14.36 -7.17 -7.83
C TYR A 137 -15.18 -7.82 -6.70
N ALA A 138 -16.07 -7.06 -6.05
CA ALA A 138 -16.96 -7.54 -4.99
C ALA A 138 -18.38 -7.84 -5.46
N VAL A 139 -18.66 -7.73 -6.76
CA VAL A 139 -19.99 -7.95 -7.36
C VAL A 139 -20.45 -9.41 -7.19
N LEU A 140 -19.51 -10.36 -7.20
CA LEU A 140 -19.79 -11.78 -7.11
C LEU A 140 -19.49 -12.32 -5.72
N MET A 141 -20.37 -13.20 -5.21
CA MET A 141 -20.13 -14.03 -4.04
C MET A 141 -20.27 -15.52 -4.43
N PRO A 142 -19.39 -16.40 -3.96
CA PRO A 142 -19.48 -17.82 -4.28
C PRO A 142 -20.74 -18.43 -3.67
N ARG A 143 -21.27 -19.47 -4.33
CA ARG A 143 -22.37 -20.29 -3.78
C ARG A 143 -21.91 -21.08 -2.56
N LEU A 144 -22.87 -21.49 -1.73
CA LEU A 144 -22.62 -22.16 -0.46
C LEU A 144 -21.66 -23.37 -0.53
N PRO A 145 -21.72 -24.26 -1.55
CA PRO A 145 -20.78 -25.39 -1.62
C PRO A 145 -19.32 -24.95 -1.72
N ALA A 146 -19.02 -23.99 -2.58
CA ALA A 146 -17.66 -23.45 -2.74
C ALA A 146 -17.20 -22.68 -1.50
N TYR A 147 -18.10 -21.92 -0.87
CA TYR A 147 -17.80 -21.23 0.39
C TYR A 147 -17.48 -22.24 1.52
N ARG A 148 -18.25 -23.33 1.64
CA ARG A 148 -17.98 -24.37 2.66
C ARG A 148 -16.63 -25.04 2.46
N GLN A 149 -16.26 -25.34 1.22
CA GLN A 149 -14.95 -25.94 0.93
C GLN A 149 -13.80 -25.04 1.36
N ILE A 150 -13.83 -23.74 0.99
CA ILE A 150 -12.75 -22.84 1.39
C ILE A 150 -12.74 -22.62 2.90
N ARG A 151 -13.92 -22.51 3.54
CA ARG A 151 -14.04 -22.40 5.00
C ARG A 151 -13.41 -23.59 5.71
N GLU A 152 -13.67 -24.80 5.24
CA GLU A 152 -13.08 -26.02 5.79
C GLU A 152 -11.54 -26.00 5.68
N VAL A 153 -10.99 -25.58 4.55
CA VAL A 153 -9.54 -25.41 4.39
C VAL A 153 -8.99 -24.42 5.42
N LEU A 154 -9.62 -23.26 5.59
CA LEU A 154 -9.18 -22.25 6.54
C LEU A 154 -9.29 -22.72 8.00
N MET A 155 -10.31 -23.50 8.35
CA MET A 155 -10.50 -24.04 9.69
C MET A 155 -9.53 -25.17 10.04
N ASN A 156 -8.99 -25.88 9.05
CA ASN A 156 -8.00 -26.95 9.25
C ASN A 156 -6.57 -26.44 9.46
N LEU A 157 -6.33 -25.14 9.30
CA LEU A 157 -5.04 -24.54 9.59
C LEU A 157 -4.88 -24.32 11.11
N PRO A 158 -3.64 -24.45 11.65
CA PRO A 158 -3.36 -24.21 13.07
C PRO A 158 -3.83 -22.82 13.52
N GLU A 159 -4.37 -22.70 14.73
CA GLU A 159 -4.92 -21.44 15.24
C GLU A 159 -3.82 -20.37 15.41
N GLU A 160 -2.62 -20.78 15.76
CA GLU A 160 -1.47 -19.92 16.03
C GLU A 160 -1.10 -19.04 14.83
N ILE A 161 -1.25 -19.56 13.61
CA ILE A 161 -0.87 -18.82 12.40
C ILE A 161 -1.75 -17.60 12.15
N TRP A 162 -2.98 -17.58 12.68
CA TRP A 162 -3.91 -16.47 12.49
C TRP A 162 -3.58 -15.23 13.34
N HIS A 163 -2.58 -15.35 14.21
CA HIS A 163 -2.02 -14.21 14.96
C HIS A 163 -0.80 -13.59 14.26
N GLU A 164 -0.31 -14.24 13.19
CA GLU A 164 0.81 -13.75 12.38
C GLU A 164 0.29 -12.93 11.20
N PHE A 165 0.55 -11.61 11.20
CA PHE A 165 0.05 -10.72 10.14
C PHE A 165 0.74 -10.98 8.79
N GLU A 166 1.95 -11.53 8.80
CA GLU A 166 2.70 -11.99 7.64
C GLU A 166 1.99 -13.10 6.86
N LEU A 167 1.08 -13.86 7.48
CA LEU A 167 0.27 -14.89 6.82
C LEU A 167 -0.42 -14.37 5.56
N LEU A 168 -0.92 -13.14 5.60
CA LEU A 168 -1.56 -12.51 4.44
C LEU A 168 -0.58 -12.36 3.27
N GLY A 169 0.67 -12.04 3.57
CA GLY A 169 1.75 -11.95 2.58
C GLY A 169 2.12 -13.30 1.99
N TRP A 170 2.20 -14.34 2.80
CA TRP A 170 2.45 -15.71 2.32
C TRP A 170 1.32 -16.20 1.41
N ALA A 171 0.06 -15.98 1.80
CA ALA A 171 -1.08 -16.33 0.97
C ALA A 171 -1.03 -15.63 -0.40
N TYR A 172 -0.61 -14.37 -0.46
CA TYR A 172 -0.42 -13.61 -1.69
C TYR A 172 0.69 -14.21 -2.56
N GLN A 173 1.83 -14.55 -2.00
CA GLN A 173 2.95 -15.15 -2.74
C GLN A 173 2.56 -16.50 -3.36
N PHE A 174 1.96 -17.39 -2.57
CA PHE A 174 1.66 -18.76 -3.01
C PHE A 174 0.44 -18.84 -3.94
N PHE A 175 -0.50 -17.90 -3.84
CA PHE A 175 -1.66 -17.85 -4.74
C PHE A 175 -1.27 -17.77 -6.22
N ASN A 176 -0.18 -17.09 -6.55
CA ASN A 176 0.28 -16.90 -7.93
C ASN A 176 1.43 -17.83 -8.34
N SER A 177 1.79 -18.83 -7.54
CA SER A 177 2.92 -19.72 -7.84
C SER A 177 2.73 -20.51 -9.14
N GLU A 178 1.54 -21.03 -9.41
CA GLU A 178 1.23 -21.72 -10.66
C GLU A 178 1.32 -20.78 -11.88
N GLU A 179 0.76 -19.58 -11.78
CA GLU A 179 0.84 -18.57 -12.84
C GLU A 179 2.29 -18.15 -13.08
N ARG A 180 3.06 -17.94 -12.04
CA ARG A 180 4.48 -17.62 -12.13
C ARG A 180 5.24 -18.67 -12.93
N GLU A 181 4.98 -19.94 -12.65
CA GLU A 181 5.60 -21.04 -13.39
C GLU A 181 5.16 -21.09 -14.86
N GLN A 182 3.87 -20.85 -15.15
CA GLN A 182 3.36 -20.75 -16.50
C GLN A 182 4.01 -19.58 -17.27
N ILE A 183 4.16 -18.42 -16.62
CA ILE A 183 4.83 -17.27 -17.23
C ILE A 183 6.30 -17.61 -17.50
N ARG A 184 7.03 -18.20 -16.56
CA ARG A 184 8.43 -18.62 -16.74
C ARG A 184 8.60 -19.57 -17.93
N ARG A 185 7.70 -20.54 -18.11
CA ARG A 185 7.75 -21.48 -19.24
C ARG A 185 7.51 -20.82 -20.60
N ARG A 186 6.63 -19.81 -20.67
CA ARG A 186 6.30 -19.09 -21.92
C ARG A 186 7.24 -17.93 -22.23
N LEU A 187 8.01 -17.45 -21.25
CA LEU A 187 8.81 -16.24 -21.35
C LEU A 187 10.05 -16.47 -22.22
N ARG A 188 9.94 -16.18 -23.53
CA ARG A 188 11.07 -16.22 -24.48
C ARG A 188 11.67 -14.84 -24.77
N ARG A 189 11.02 -13.75 -24.36
CA ARG A 189 11.37 -12.34 -24.60
C ARG A 189 10.99 -11.49 -23.38
N ASN A 190 10.93 -10.16 -23.57
CA ASN A 190 10.55 -9.24 -22.51
C ASN A 190 9.16 -9.57 -21.95
N PRO A 191 8.97 -9.47 -20.61
CA PRO A 191 7.68 -9.70 -19.97
C PRO A 191 6.65 -8.63 -20.41
N LYS A 192 5.38 -8.98 -20.34
CA LYS A 192 4.28 -8.01 -20.40
C LYS A 192 4.14 -7.29 -19.04
N PRO A 193 3.46 -6.12 -18.98
CA PRO A 193 3.23 -5.44 -17.70
C PRO A 193 2.58 -6.36 -16.64
N ASP A 194 1.59 -7.16 -17.01
CA ASP A 194 0.91 -8.09 -16.10
C ASP A 194 1.74 -9.29 -15.65
N ASP A 195 2.85 -9.57 -16.33
CA ASP A 195 3.77 -10.63 -15.93
C ASP A 195 4.66 -10.18 -14.76
N ILE A 196 4.82 -8.85 -14.56
CA ILE A 196 5.75 -8.30 -13.57
C ILE A 196 5.34 -8.66 -12.14
N PRO A 197 4.09 -8.42 -11.69
CA PRO A 197 3.71 -8.77 -10.33
C PRO A 197 3.91 -10.26 -10.02
N PRO A 198 3.36 -11.25 -10.77
CA PRO A 198 3.56 -12.65 -10.44
C PRO A 198 5.02 -13.11 -10.46
N LEU A 199 5.86 -12.53 -11.34
CA LEU A 199 7.29 -12.88 -11.43
C LEU A 199 8.12 -12.34 -10.26
N ASN A 200 7.65 -11.29 -9.59
CA ASN A 200 8.40 -10.57 -8.56
C ASN A 200 7.75 -10.63 -7.16
N GLN A 201 6.74 -11.46 -6.97
CA GLN A 201 6.11 -11.70 -5.67
C GLN A 201 6.98 -12.63 -4.82
N PHE A 202 7.99 -12.06 -4.18
CA PHE A 202 8.87 -12.77 -3.26
C PHE A 202 8.73 -12.18 -1.86
N TYR A 203 8.42 -13.05 -0.91
CA TYR A 203 8.40 -12.69 0.49
C TYR A 203 9.82 -12.45 0.99
N THR A 204 10.06 -11.29 1.57
CA THR A 204 11.37 -10.98 2.15
C THR A 204 11.53 -11.66 3.49
N VAL A 205 12.59 -12.44 3.68
CA VAL A 205 12.85 -13.16 4.93
C VAL A 205 12.92 -12.21 6.13
N GLY A 206 12.28 -12.56 7.22
CA GLY A 206 12.06 -11.68 8.38
C GLY A 206 13.34 -11.08 8.97
N TRP A 207 14.46 -11.82 9.03
CA TRP A 207 15.72 -11.28 9.53
C TRP A 207 16.32 -10.20 8.62
N ILE A 208 16.10 -10.28 7.28
CA ILE A 208 16.55 -9.24 6.34
C ILE A 208 15.73 -7.97 6.55
N VAL A 209 14.41 -8.11 6.75
CA VAL A 209 13.55 -6.97 7.09
C VAL A 209 14.05 -6.29 8.36
N LYS A 210 14.29 -7.07 9.44
CA LYS A 210 14.83 -6.54 10.69
C LYS A 210 16.19 -5.87 10.49
N ALA A 211 17.11 -6.51 9.76
CA ALA A 211 18.43 -5.95 9.50
C ALA A 211 18.35 -4.62 8.74
N LEU A 212 17.53 -4.53 7.69
CA LEU A 212 17.37 -3.29 6.93
C LEU A 212 16.67 -2.21 7.74
N VAL A 213 15.57 -2.52 8.44
CA VAL A 213 14.83 -1.56 9.29
C VAL A 213 15.74 -1.03 10.41
N GLN A 214 16.48 -1.88 11.09
CA GLN A 214 17.34 -1.47 12.21
C GLN A 214 18.55 -0.66 11.74
N ASN A 215 19.13 -0.96 10.58
CA ASN A 215 20.27 -0.23 10.03
C ASN A 215 19.89 0.98 9.15
N THR A 216 18.61 1.31 9.04
CA THR A 216 18.11 2.54 8.43
C THR A 216 17.33 3.37 9.44
N LEU A 217 16.08 2.99 9.73
CA LEU A 217 15.21 3.70 10.68
C LEU A 217 15.79 3.73 12.11
N GLY A 218 16.27 2.56 12.59
CA GLY A 218 16.91 2.46 13.90
C GLY A 218 18.18 3.31 14.00
N ARG A 219 19.02 3.27 12.95
CA ARG A 219 20.23 4.09 12.89
C ARG A 219 19.90 5.58 12.87
N LEU A 220 18.96 6.01 12.04
CA LEU A 220 18.51 7.40 11.98
C LEU A 220 18.05 7.90 13.35
N TRP A 221 17.28 7.08 14.09
CA TRP A 221 16.85 7.40 15.44
C TRP A 221 18.01 7.58 16.40
N LEU A 222 18.98 6.65 16.41
CA LEU A 222 20.14 6.72 17.30
C LEU A 222 21.09 7.88 16.97
N GLU A 223 21.14 8.35 15.74
CA GLU A 223 21.90 9.55 15.36
C GLU A 223 21.28 10.82 15.94
N THR A 224 19.96 10.87 16.03
CA THR A 224 19.22 12.00 16.62
C THR A 224 19.05 11.85 18.13
N HIS A 225 19.08 10.62 18.65
CA HIS A 225 18.89 10.24 20.06
C HIS A 225 20.03 9.32 20.54
N PRO A 226 21.26 9.83 20.72
CA PRO A 226 22.44 9.00 21.04
C PRO A 226 22.32 8.15 22.31
N ASN A 227 21.52 8.62 23.28
CA ASN A 227 21.28 7.97 24.57
C ASN A 227 20.01 7.09 24.57
N SER A 228 19.41 6.85 23.42
CA SER A 228 18.19 6.05 23.30
C SER A 228 18.39 4.62 23.83
N PRO A 229 17.50 4.12 24.71
CA PRO A 229 17.52 2.73 25.16
C PRO A 229 17.21 1.73 24.04
N LEU A 230 16.66 2.20 22.91
CA LEU A 230 16.41 1.35 21.73
C LEU A 230 17.67 0.67 21.20
N ARG A 231 18.86 1.25 21.42
CA ARG A 231 20.14 0.64 21.02
C ARG A 231 20.26 -0.81 21.48
N GLU A 232 19.83 -1.11 22.70
CA GLU A 232 19.90 -2.47 23.28
C GLU A 232 18.91 -3.45 22.68
N LYS A 233 17.86 -2.95 21.98
CA LYS A 233 16.82 -3.76 21.33
C LYS A 233 17.10 -4.01 19.85
N LEU A 234 18.19 -3.43 19.30
CA LEU A 234 18.53 -3.53 17.86
C LEU A 234 19.55 -4.65 17.61
N ASP A 235 19.08 -5.91 17.58
CA ASP A 235 19.93 -7.12 17.46
C ASP A 235 20.76 -7.17 16.18
N TYR A 236 20.30 -6.52 15.11
CA TYR A 236 20.94 -6.49 13.79
C TYR A 236 21.67 -5.18 13.49
N LEU A 237 21.78 -4.26 14.46
CA LEU A 237 22.47 -3.00 14.26
C LEU A 237 23.99 -3.24 14.08
N VAL A 238 24.48 -2.93 12.89
CA VAL A 238 25.90 -3.09 12.55
C VAL A 238 26.67 -1.86 13.03
N PRO A 239 27.75 -2.01 13.83
CA PRO A 239 28.68 -0.92 14.14
C PRO A 239 29.35 -0.42 12.85
N ILE A 240 29.35 0.89 12.62
CA ILE A 240 30.10 1.50 11.51
C ILE A 240 31.19 2.40 12.07
N GLN A 241 32.33 2.48 11.36
CA GLN A 241 33.53 3.19 11.87
C GLN A 241 33.35 4.69 11.98
N ASN A 242 32.38 5.29 11.27
CA ASN A 242 32.06 6.72 11.34
C ASN A 242 30.76 6.92 12.12
N GLU A 243 30.76 6.56 13.38
CA GLU A 243 29.54 6.57 14.22
C GLU A 243 28.92 7.95 14.40
N PHE A 244 29.62 9.03 14.11
CA PHE A 244 29.12 10.36 14.45
C PHE A 244 29.16 11.33 13.27
N ARG A 245 28.07 11.38 12.54
CA ARG A 245 27.69 12.58 11.79
C ARG A 245 26.59 13.25 12.60
N PRO A 246 26.81 14.46 13.15
CA PRO A 246 25.77 15.12 13.90
C PRO A 246 24.55 15.26 12.99
N PRO A 247 23.33 14.98 13.52
CA PRO A 247 22.13 15.19 12.75
C PRO A 247 22.03 16.65 12.39
N THR A 248 21.69 16.94 11.15
CA THR A 248 21.51 18.32 10.66
C THR A 248 20.28 19.00 11.24
N ARG A 249 19.38 18.23 11.90
CA ARG A 249 18.17 18.73 12.56
C ARG A 249 17.72 17.80 13.68
N SER A 250 17.03 18.36 14.68
CA SER A 250 16.18 17.57 15.57
C SER A 250 15.06 16.94 14.76
N LEU A 251 14.80 15.67 14.94
CA LEU A 251 13.79 14.91 14.22
C LEU A 251 12.79 14.33 15.22
N SER A 252 11.54 14.78 15.16
CA SER A 252 10.46 14.22 15.95
C SER A 252 9.96 12.92 15.32
N VAL A 253 9.57 11.95 16.14
CA VAL A 253 8.99 10.67 15.67
C VAL A 253 7.77 10.89 14.77
N GLN A 254 6.96 11.93 15.05
CA GLN A 254 5.81 12.28 14.23
C GLN A 254 6.18 12.74 12.81
N GLU A 255 7.39 13.30 12.63
CA GLU A 255 7.88 13.80 11.35
C GLU A 255 8.62 12.75 10.52
N ILE A 256 8.98 11.62 11.14
CA ILE A 256 9.63 10.50 10.44
C ILE A 256 8.67 9.87 9.45
N LYS A 257 9.09 9.82 8.19
CA LYS A 257 8.35 9.17 7.11
C LYS A 257 9.14 8.01 6.54
N VAL A 258 8.54 6.84 6.52
CA VAL A 258 9.10 5.60 5.96
C VAL A 258 8.29 5.20 4.73
N LEU A 259 8.94 5.08 3.58
CA LEU A 259 8.33 4.66 2.32
C LEU A 259 8.81 3.29 1.91
N ASP A 260 7.88 2.44 1.45
CA ASP A 260 8.19 1.30 0.59
C ASP A 260 7.56 1.54 -0.80
N PRO A 261 8.37 1.86 -1.85
CA PRO A 261 7.88 2.19 -3.18
C PRO A 261 7.47 0.96 -4.02
N ALA A 262 7.66 -0.26 -3.51
CA ALA A 262 7.22 -1.53 -4.09
C ALA A 262 6.78 -2.45 -2.96
N CYS A 263 5.76 -2.01 -2.20
CA CYS A 263 5.49 -2.52 -0.86
C CYS A 263 4.99 -3.97 -0.81
N GLY A 264 4.54 -4.53 -1.93
CA GLY A 264 4.01 -5.88 -1.95
C GLY A 264 2.92 -6.05 -0.89
N SER A 265 3.08 -7.04 -0.03
CA SER A 265 2.20 -7.30 1.12
C SER A 265 2.50 -6.44 2.37
N GLY A 266 3.40 -5.46 2.30
CA GLY A 266 3.69 -4.53 3.38
C GLY A 266 4.72 -5.00 4.42
N HIS A 267 5.55 -5.97 4.09
CA HIS A 267 6.43 -6.63 5.06
C HIS A 267 7.45 -5.67 5.71
N PHE A 268 8.09 -4.78 4.93
CA PHE A 268 8.97 -3.74 5.50
C PHE A 268 8.21 -2.75 6.38
N LEU A 269 6.98 -2.42 6.00
CA LEU A 269 6.15 -1.50 6.77
C LEU A 269 5.69 -2.12 8.10
N LEU A 270 5.38 -3.44 8.11
CA LEU A 270 5.09 -4.20 9.34
C LEU A 270 6.30 -4.21 10.28
N GLY A 271 7.51 -4.42 9.73
CA GLY A 271 8.75 -4.37 10.51
C GLY A 271 9.07 -2.97 11.05
N ALA A 272 8.84 -1.93 10.24
CA ALA A 272 9.02 -0.54 10.66
C ALA A 272 8.02 -0.11 11.74
N PHE A 273 6.78 -0.64 11.70
CA PHE A 273 5.75 -0.36 12.72
C PHE A 273 6.22 -0.68 14.13
N ASP A 274 6.87 -1.83 14.34
CA ASP A 274 7.33 -2.24 15.66
C ASP A 274 8.37 -1.28 16.23
N LEU A 275 9.30 -0.84 15.38
CA LEU A 275 10.34 0.09 15.80
C LEU A 275 9.78 1.50 16.06
N LEU A 276 8.86 1.96 15.21
CA LEU A 276 8.16 3.24 15.39
C LEU A 276 7.34 3.27 16.68
N LEU A 277 6.71 2.14 17.07
CA LEU A 277 5.96 2.04 18.32
C LEU A 277 6.87 2.35 19.54
N GLU A 278 8.09 1.79 19.54
CA GLU A 278 9.06 2.05 20.61
C GLU A 278 9.59 3.49 20.57
N MET A 279 9.83 4.05 19.38
CA MET A 279 10.26 5.46 19.23
C MET A 279 9.19 6.43 19.75
N TRP A 280 7.92 6.19 19.44
CA TRP A 280 6.81 7.00 19.97
C TRP A 280 6.71 6.93 21.49
N ARG A 281 6.88 5.75 22.09
CA ARG A 281 6.91 5.57 23.54
C ARG A 281 8.03 6.35 24.20
N GLU A 282 9.20 6.34 23.56
CA GLU A 282 10.38 7.03 24.08
C GLU A 282 10.21 8.56 24.05
N GLU A 283 9.76 9.10 22.91
CA GLU A 283 9.67 10.56 22.72
C GLU A 283 8.42 11.16 23.37
N ARG A 284 7.31 10.43 23.40
CA ARG A 284 6.00 10.92 23.84
C ARG A 284 5.41 10.11 25.01
N PRO A 285 6.13 10.04 26.15
CA PRO A 285 5.62 9.36 27.35
C PRO A 285 4.38 10.04 27.97
N ASP A 286 4.08 11.28 27.54
CA ASP A 286 2.89 12.04 27.92
C ASP A 286 1.62 11.54 27.21
N LEU A 287 1.74 10.84 26.07
CA LEU A 287 0.61 10.31 25.32
C LEU A 287 0.14 8.97 25.91
N PRO A 288 -1.19 8.75 25.99
CA PRO A 288 -1.71 7.41 26.22
C PRO A 288 -1.22 6.46 25.13
N GLU A 289 -0.58 5.36 25.50
CA GLU A 289 0.05 4.43 24.53
C GLU A 289 -0.93 3.90 23.48
N TRP A 290 -2.22 3.77 23.81
CA TRP A 290 -3.24 3.32 22.87
C TRP A 290 -3.45 4.26 21.66
N ARG A 291 -3.02 5.52 21.74
CA ARG A 291 -3.09 6.46 20.60
C ARG A 291 -2.02 6.20 19.55
N ILE A 292 -0.87 5.65 19.97
CA ILE A 292 0.32 5.50 19.12
C ILE A 292 0.05 4.69 17.86
N PRO A 293 -0.64 3.53 17.90
CA PRO A 293 -0.87 2.74 16.68
C PRO A 293 -1.58 3.50 15.55
N ALA A 294 -2.57 4.35 15.89
CA ALA A 294 -3.25 5.18 14.88
C ALA A 294 -2.32 6.28 14.33
N LEU A 295 -1.52 6.92 15.17
CA LEU A 295 -0.56 7.95 14.76
C LEU A 295 0.52 7.41 13.81
N ILE A 296 1.00 6.17 14.04
CA ILE A 296 1.95 5.50 13.14
C ILE A 296 1.35 5.34 11.74
N LEU A 297 0.08 4.90 11.63
CA LEU A 297 -0.61 4.78 10.35
C LEU A 297 -0.77 6.12 9.63
N GLU A 298 -1.07 7.17 10.38
CA GLU A 298 -1.33 8.50 9.84
C GLU A 298 -0.07 9.22 9.35
N HIS A 299 1.03 9.10 10.09
CA HIS A 299 2.19 9.97 9.94
C HIS A 299 3.42 9.28 9.38
N ASN A 300 3.64 7.99 9.71
CA ASN A 300 4.95 7.39 9.53
C ASN A 300 5.06 6.43 8.35
N LEU A 301 4.03 5.64 8.05
CA LEU A 301 4.11 4.55 7.08
C LEU A 301 3.47 4.90 5.75
N TYR A 302 4.23 4.70 4.66
CA TYR A 302 3.81 4.97 3.28
C TYR A 302 4.19 3.79 2.39
N GLY A 303 3.28 3.37 1.51
CA GLY A 303 3.52 2.27 0.58
C GLY A 303 2.90 2.52 -0.78
N VAL A 304 3.59 2.09 -1.83
CA VAL A 304 3.08 2.09 -3.20
C VAL A 304 3.31 0.71 -3.81
N ASP A 305 2.33 0.20 -4.52
CA ASP A 305 2.50 -0.97 -5.38
C ASP A 305 1.68 -0.82 -6.66
N ILE A 306 2.07 -1.54 -7.71
CA ILE A 306 1.35 -1.59 -8.97
C ILE A 306 0.22 -2.62 -8.94
N ASP A 307 0.28 -3.59 -8.03
CA ASP A 307 -0.73 -4.63 -7.88
C ASP A 307 -1.76 -4.25 -6.81
N LEU A 308 -3.01 -4.02 -7.23
CA LEU A 308 -4.11 -3.72 -6.31
C LEU A 308 -4.25 -4.77 -5.19
N ARG A 309 -3.99 -6.04 -5.51
CA ARG A 309 -4.09 -7.15 -4.55
C ARG A 309 -3.03 -7.03 -3.45
N ALA A 310 -1.82 -6.63 -3.83
CA ALA A 310 -0.74 -6.34 -2.91
C ALA A 310 -1.11 -5.18 -1.98
N CYS A 311 -1.59 -4.06 -2.55
CA CYS A 311 -2.04 -2.91 -1.77
C CYS A 311 -3.16 -3.24 -0.79
N GLN A 312 -4.14 -4.06 -1.21
CA GLN A 312 -5.21 -4.53 -0.33
C GLN A 312 -4.67 -5.31 0.87
N ILE A 313 -3.72 -6.22 0.63
CA ILE A 313 -3.08 -7.01 1.69
C ILE A 313 -2.24 -6.14 2.60
N ALA A 314 -1.37 -5.29 2.04
CA ALA A 314 -0.52 -4.42 2.83
C ALA A 314 -1.33 -3.54 3.78
N ALA A 315 -2.39 -2.92 3.25
CA ALA A 315 -3.26 -2.06 4.04
C ALA A 315 -3.97 -2.81 5.17
N ILE A 316 -4.53 -4.00 4.89
CA ILE A 316 -5.23 -4.78 5.92
C ILE A 316 -4.26 -5.34 6.96
N ALA A 317 -3.08 -5.83 6.55
CA ALA A 317 -2.08 -6.38 7.46
C ALA A 317 -1.58 -5.32 8.45
N ILE A 318 -1.25 -4.11 7.95
CA ILE A 318 -0.79 -3.00 8.77
C ILE A 318 -1.92 -2.50 9.68
N TRP A 319 -3.15 -2.42 9.17
CA TRP A 319 -4.31 -2.03 9.98
C TRP A 319 -4.61 -3.04 11.08
N LEU A 320 -4.62 -4.35 10.76
CA LEU A 320 -4.84 -5.41 11.75
C LEU A 320 -3.77 -5.38 12.84
N LYS A 321 -2.49 -5.21 12.48
CA LYS A 321 -1.40 -5.06 13.42
C LYS A 321 -1.60 -3.85 14.35
N ALA A 322 -1.93 -2.69 13.78
CA ALA A 322 -2.18 -1.49 14.54
C ALA A 322 -3.42 -1.64 15.45
N ARG A 323 -4.50 -2.21 14.94
CA ARG A 323 -5.73 -2.43 15.70
C ARG A 323 -5.52 -3.43 16.84
N THR A 324 -4.87 -4.55 16.60
CA THR A 324 -4.54 -5.53 17.65
C THR A 324 -3.62 -4.92 18.70
N THR A 325 -2.64 -4.13 18.29
CA THR A 325 -1.77 -3.38 19.23
C THR A 325 -2.57 -2.40 20.07
N PHE A 326 -3.50 -1.65 19.46
CA PHE A 326 -4.42 -0.77 20.17
C PHE A 326 -5.26 -1.54 21.21
N GLU A 327 -5.88 -2.67 20.83
CA GLU A 327 -6.70 -3.48 21.74
C GLU A 327 -5.91 -3.93 22.98
N ARG A 328 -4.63 -4.27 22.79
CA ARG A 328 -3.72 -4.65 23.88
C ARG A 328 -3.37 -3.45 24.78
N LEU A 329 -3.19 -2.25 24.21
CA LEU A 329 -2.72 -1.07 24.92
C LEU A 329 -3.82 -0.24 25.57
N LYS A 330 -5.06 -0.34 25.08
CA LYS A 330 -6.18 0.47 25.60
C LYS A 330 -6.57 0.16 27.05
N GLY A 331 -6.29 -1.07 27.51
CA GLY A 331 -6.71 -1.52 28.84
C GLY A 331 -8.23 -1.33 29.04
N ASN A 332 -8.59 -0.72 30.18
CA ASN A 332 -9.97 -0.38 30.52
C ASN A 332 -10.30 1.12 30.33
N ASP A 333 -9.52 1.85 29.53
CA ASP A 333 -9.78 3.26 29.29
C ASP A 333 -11.07 3.45 28.46
N PRO A 334 -12.14 4.05 29.02
CA PRO A 334 -13.41 4.25 28.31
C PRO A 334 -13.31 5.29 27.20
N ASN A 335 -12.27 6.11 27.18
CA ASN A 335 -12.05 7.14 26.16
C ASN A 335 -11.19 6.62 25.00
N ALA A 336 -10.68 5.39 25.10
CA ALA A 336 -9.82 4.83 24.05
C ALA A 336 -10.61 4.62 22.75
N LYS A 337 -10.15 5.28 21.66
CA LYS A 337 -10.72 5.16 20.31
C LYS A 337 -9.62 4.91 19.31
N PHE A 338 -9.87 4.00 18.38
CA PHE A 338 -8.99 3.71 17.27
C PHE A 338 -9.62 4.25 15.97
N GLU A 339 -9.25 5.43 15.62
CA GLU A 339 -9.78 6.17 14.46
C GLU A 339 -8.63 6.77 13.64
N PRO A 340 -7.82 5.94 12.95
CA PRO A 340 -6.79 6.48 12.07
C PRO A 340 -7.46 7.26 10.93
N LYS A 341 -7.00 8.50 10.70
CA LYS A 341 -7.55 9.38 9.67
C LYS A 341 -7.25 8.88 8.27
N ARG A 342 -6.13 8.17 8.09
CA ARG A 342 -5.68 7.63 6.80
C ARG A 342 -4.72 6.46 6.98
N ILE A 343 -4.64 5.64 5.94
CA ILE A 343 -3.61 4.63 5.73
C ILE A 343 -2.95 4.96 4.39
N ASN A 344 -1.64 5.25 4.38
CA ASN A 344 -0.96 5.77 3.20
C ASN A 344 -0.44 4.64 2.30
N ILE A 345 -1.32 3.71 1.90
CA ILE A 345 -1.03 2.64 0.93
C ILE A 345 -1.79 2.95 -0.35
N VAL A 346 -1.07 3.09 -1.46
CA VAL A 346 -1.62 3.54 -2.75
C VAL A 346 -1.33 2.55 -3.85
N CYS A 347 -2.35 2.25 -4.65
CA CYS A 347 -2.24 1.43 -5.85
C CYS A 347 -1.90 2.31 -7.06
N ALA A 348 -0.85 1.95 -7.79
CA ALA A 348 -0.46 2.63 -9.02
C ALA A 348 -1.11 2.03 -10.29
N ASP A 349 -1.99 1.00 -10.17
CA ASP A 349 -2.78 0.47 -11.30
C ASP A 349 -3.93 1.43 -11.67
N ILE A 350 -3.56 2.56 -12.25
CA ILE A 350 -4.47 3.64 -12.63
C ILE A 350 -4.74 3.56 -14.13
N ARG A 351 -6.02 3.41 -14.52
CA ARG A 351 -6.42 3.16 -15.93
C ARG A 351 -7.53 4.12 -16.36
N PHE A 352 -7.20 5.24 -16.95
CA PHE A 352 -8.18 6.19 -17.51
C PHE A 352 -8.65 5.74 -18.90
N VAL A 353 -9.54 4.74 -18.96
CA VAL A 353 -9.97 4.11 -20.22
C VAL A 353 -11.00 4.93 -21.00
N ASP A 354 -11.80 5.80 -20.34
CA ASP A 354 -12.93 6.50 -20.94
C ASP A 354 -12.75 8.03 -20.99
N SER A 355 -12.50 8.55 -22.20
CA SER A 355 -12.30 9.99 -22.45
C SER A 355 -13.56 10.85 -22.14
N ASN A 356 -14.78 10.28 -22.35
CA ASN A 356 -16.02 11.01 -22.06
C ASN A 356 -16.21 11.19 -20.56
N ARG A 357 -15.95 10.15 -19.78
CA ARG A 357 -15.99 10.20 -18.32
C ARG A 357 -14.93 11.12 -17.74
N LYS A 358 -13.73 11.14 -18.32
CA LYS A 358 -12.69 12.11 -17.99
C LYS A 358 -13.22 13.54 -18.13
N THR A 359 -13.92 13.82 -19.21
CA THR A 359 -14.51 15.15 -19.46
C THR A 359 -15.60 15.49 -18.45
N GLN A 360 -16.54 14.58 -18.18
CA GLN A 360 -17.61 14.76 -17.18
C GLN A 360 -17.05 14.96 -15.77
N PHE A 361 -16.03 14.19 -15.40
CA PHE A 361 -15.34 14.33 -14.13
C PHE A 361 -14.68 15.71 -13.99
N LEU A 362 -13.94 16.18 -15.01
CA LEU A 362 -13.29 17.47 -15.00
C LEU A 362 -14.29 18.66 -14.94
N GLN A 363 -15.49 18.50 -15.50
CA GLN A 363 -16.55 19.53 -15.42
C GLN A 363 -16.95 19.87 -13.99
N GLN A 364 -16.82 18.95 -13.04
CA GLN A 364 -17.14 19.20 -11.64
C GLN A 364 -16.22 20.22 -10.97
N PHE A 365 -15.03 20.42 -11.54
CA PHE A 365 -14.02 21.36 -11.07
C PHE A 365 -14.01 22.67 -11.89
N ALA A 366 -14.93 22.83 -12.87
CA ALA A 366 -14.93 23.95 -13.81
C ALA A 366 -15.11 25.33 -13.15
N HIS A 367 -15.70 25.40 -11.96
CA HIS A 367 -15.88 26.64 -11.19
C HIS A 367 -14.64 27.07 -10.41
N ASP A 368 -13.59 26.23 -10.38
CA ASP A 368 -12.30 26.52 -9.76
C ASP A 368 -11.19 26.21 -10.77
N PRO A 369 -10.75 27.23 -11.58
CA PRO A 369 -9.78 27.01 -12.66
C PRO A 369 -8.44 26.45 -12.19
N ASP A 370 -8.02 26.81 -10.98
CA ASP A 370 -6.75 26.36 -10.42
C ASP A 370 -6.83 24.89 -10.02
N LEU A 371 -7.93 24.49 -9.37
CA LEU A 371 -8.17 23.10 -9.03
C LEU A 371 -8.34 22.24 -10.27
N LEU A 372 -9.10 22.72 -11.25
CA LEU A 372 -9.24 22.03 -12.54
C LEU A 372 -7.87 21.80 -13.20
N SER A 373 -6.98 22.80 -13.16
CA SER A 373 -5.62 22.67 -13.70
C SER A 373 -4.81 21.60 -12.97
N ILE A 374 -4.85 21.58 -11.63
CA ILE A 374 -4.15 20.59 -10.79
C ILE A 374 -4.67 19.19 -11.10
N VAL A 375 -6.00 18.99 -11.05
CA VAL A 375 -6.62 17.69 -11.31
C VAL A 375 -6.30 17.20 -12.72
N LYS A 376 -6.42 18.08 -13.74
CA LYS A 376 -6.09 17.75 -15.12
C LYS A 376 -4.65 17.31 -15.30
N GLN A 377 -3.69 18.02 -14.69
CA GLN A 377 -2.26 17.67 -14.75
C GLN A 377 -1.97 16.38 -13.98
N THR A 378 -2.63 16.15 -12.84
CA THR A 378 -2.54 14.89 -12.07
C THR A 378 -2.98 13.70 -12.93
N LEU A 379 -4.17 13.77 -13.54
CA LEU A 379 -4.66 12.72 -14.41
C LEU A 379 -3.73 12.46 -15.60
N GLN A 380 -3.17 13.53 -16.20
CA GLN A 380 -2.24 13.42 -17.32
C GLN A 380 -0.90 12.79 -16.89
N ALA A 381 -0.36 13.16 -15.73
CA ALA A 381 0.85 12.56 -15.19
C ALA A 381 0.70 11.06 -14.94
N CYS A 382 -0.47 10.63 -14.50
CA CYS A 382 -0.76 9.23 -14.15
C CYS A 382 -1.26 8.36 -15.31
N GLU A 383 -1.38 8.88 -16.55
CA GLU A 383 -1.90 8.11 -17.70
C GLU A 383 -1.17 6.78 -17.98
N ASN A 384 0.10 6.66 -17.57
CA ASN A 384 0.89 5.45 -17.73
C ASN A 384 1.30 4.80 -16.39
N ALA A 385 0.69 5.21 -15.29
CA ALA A 385 1.08 4.75 -13.96
C ALA A 385 0.95 3.22 -13.82
N PHE A 386 -0.03 2.59 -14.47
CA PHE A 386 -0.26 1.15 -14.44
C PHE A 386 0.91 0.30 -15.03
N GLU A 387 1.79 0.90 -15.86
CA GLU A 387 2.99 0.23 -16.38
C GLU A 387 4.28 0.66 -15.66
N ILE A 388 4.31 1.89 -15.13
CA ILE A 388 5.51 2.54 -14.60
C ILE A 388 5.55 2.45 -13.07
N GLY A 389 4.40 2.44 -12.44
CA GLY A 389 4.28 2.39 -10.98
C GLY A 389 4.97 3.57 -10.30
N SER A 390 5.63 3.31 -9.18
CA SER A 390 6.38 4.30 -8.41
C SER A 390 7.66 4.82 -9.06
N LEU A 391 8.05 4.28 -10.25
CA LEU A 391 9.08 4.89 -11.10
C LEU A 391 8.57 6.14 -11.84
N LEU A 392 7.27 6.46 -11.75
CA LEU A 392 6.71 7.66 -12.32
C LEU A 392 7.41 8.89 -11.74
N GLN A 393 7.97 9.73 -12.61
CA GLN A 393 8.55 11.02 -12.20
C GLN A 393 7.54 12.14 -12.41
N ILE A 394 7.29 12.87 -11.36
CA ILE A 394 6.45 14.05 -11.40
C ILE A 394 7.30 15.23 -11.88
N SER A 395 6.83 15.97 -12.90
CA SER A 395 7.59 17.10 -13.44
C SER A 395 7.81 18.18 -12.39
N GLN A 396 9.03 18.74 -12.32
CA GLN A 396 9.36 19.79 -11.33
C GLN A 396 8.38 20.99 -11.32
N PRO A 397 7.92 21.54 -12.45
CA PRO A 397 6.93 22.62 -12.42
C PRO A 397 5.61 22.21 -11.78
N PHE A 398 5.18 20.96 -11.99
CA PHE A 398 3.96 20.43 -11.39
C PHE A 398 4.17 20.12 -9.90
N GLU A 399 5.31 19.53 -9.52
CA GLU A 399 5.71 19.30 -8.13
C GLU A 399 5.71 20.60 -7.34
N GLN A 400 6.24 21.70 -7.91
CA GLN A 400 6.24 23.02 -7.29
C GLN A 400 4.80 23.57 -7.15
N LEU A 401 3.99 23.49 -8.19
CA LEU A 401 2.61 23.97 -8.17
C LEU A 401 1.77 23.21 -7.13
N PHE A 402 1.87 21.89 -7.14
CA PHE A 402 1.15 21.00 -6.24
C PHE A 402 1.65 21.18 -4.79
N GLY A 403 2.97 21.13 -4.58
CA GLY A 403 3.59 21.24 -3.27
C GLY A 403 3.44 22.62 -2.62
N GLN A 404 3.57 23.71 -3.39
CA GLN A 404 3.42 25.07 -2.83
C GLN A 404 1.98 25.36 -2.39
N ARG A 405 0.98 24.94 -3.16
CA ARG A 405 -0.42 25.17 -2.81
C ARG A 405 -0.88 24.31 -1.62
N ILE A 406 -0.45 23.05 -1.58
CA ILE A 406 -0.84 22.12 -0.51
C ILE A 406 -0.09 22.43 0.79
N LYS A 407 1.23 22.64 0.75
CA LYS A 407 2.02 22.98 1.95
C LYS A 407 1.61 24.32 2.54
N ARG A 408 1.26 25.30 1.70
CA ARG A 408 0.79 26.61 2.17
C ARG A 408 -0.57 26.52 2.86
N ALA A 409 -1.46 25.66 2.39
CA ALA A 409 -2.74 25.39 3.06
C ALA A 409 -2.56 24.76 4.44
N ASP A 410 -1.68 23.77 4.56
CA ASP A 410 -1.37 23.13 5.84
C ASP A 410 -0.70 24.09 6.84
N GLU A 411 0.24 24.94 6.37
CA GLU A 411 0.87 25.98 7.20
C GLU A 411 -0.13 27.02 7.69
N LEU A 412 -1.08 27.43 6.84
CA LEU A 412 -2.11 28.38 7.22
C LEU A 412 -3.12 27.79 8.21
N LYS A 413 -3.52 26.50 8.04
CA LYS A 413 -4.33 25.80 9.03
C LYS A 413 -3.60 25.70 10.37
N ARG A 414 -2.32 25.36 10.40
CA ARG A 414 -1.50 25.33 11.64
C ARG A 414 -1.39 26.71 12.29
N LYS A 415 -1.19 27.76 11.52
CA LYS A 415 -1.17 29.14 12.03
C LYS A 415 -2.53 29.59 12.56
N GLN A 416 -3.64 29.19 11.92
CA GLN A 416 -4.99 29.46 12.44
C GLN A 416 -5.29 28.71 13.72
N GLU A 417 -4.85 27.45 13.86
CA GLU A 417 -4.98 26.69 15.10
C GLU A 417 -4.13 27.28 16.21
N GLN A 418 -2.89 27.70 15.91
CA GLN A 418 -2.03 28.40 16.87
C GLN A 418 -2.62 29.75 17.27
N PHE A 419 -3.20 30.51 16.32
CA PHE A 419 -3.85 31.78 16.60
C PHE A 419 -5.14 31.62 17.41
N ARG A 420 -5.94 30.58 17.14
CA ARG A 420 -7.10 30.22 17.96
C ARG A 420 -6.70 29.83 19.39
N LEU A 421 -5.64 29.05 19.54
CA LEU A 421 -5.10 28.70 20.85
C LEU A 421 -4.60 29.94 21.61
N PHE A 422 -3.96 30.88 20.93
CA PHE A 422 -3.49 32.13 21.50
C PHE A 422 -4.65 33.04 21.93
N VAL A 423 -5.69 33.17 21.09
CA VAL A 423 -6.89 33.97 21.39
C VAL A 423 -7.73 33.37 22.54
N LEU A 424 -7.74 32.03 22.68
CA LEU A 424 -8.43 31.35 23.80
C LEU A 424 -7.67 31.46 25.13
N GLN A 425 -6.40 31.84 25.11
CA GLN A 425 -5.61 32.08 26.36
C GLN A 425 -5.70 33.52 26.85
N ASP A 426 -6.16 34.47 26.01
CA ASP A 426 -6.25 35.90 26.36
C ASP A 426 -7.72 36.33 26.47
N GLU A 427 -8.33 36.14 27.63
CA GLU A 427 -9.76 36.46 27.90
C GLU A 427 -10.13 37.94 27.84
N GLN A 428 -9.26 38.82 27.32
CA GLN A 428 -9.50 40.27 27.31
C GLN A 428 -9.57 40.97 25.96
N LEU A 429 -9.55 40.26 24.85
CA LEU A 429 -9.69 40.87 23.51
C LEU A 429 -10.98 40.44 22.80
N SER A 430 -12.08 41.19 23.05
CA SER A 430 -13.23 41.15 22.14
C SER A 430 -12.89 41.90 20.85
N LEU A 431 -12.23 41.25 19.91
CA LEU A 431 -12.17 41.68 18.52
C LEU A 431 -13.41 41.16 17.82
N GLY A 432 -14.31 42.06 17.44
CA GLY A 432 -15.51 41.77 16.68
C GLY A 432 -15.18 40.96 15.43
N ASP A 433 -16.14 40.18 14.95
CA ASP A 433 -16.15 39.37 13.76
C ASP A 433 -15.62 40.14 12.52
N VAL A 434 -14.31 40.21 12.36
CA VAL A 434 -13.69 40.57 11.09
C VAL A 434 -13.39 39.24 10.38
N PRO A 435 -14.18 38.87 9.35
CA PRO A 435 -13.80 37.73 8.53
C PRO A 435 -12.55 38.10 7.78
N ILE A 436 -11.42 37.59 8.22
CA ILE A 436 -10.21 37.60 7.40
C ILE A 436 -10.54 36.71 6.20
N PRO A 437 -10.52 37.25 4.97
CA PRO A 437 -10.75 36.43 3.79
C PRO A 437 -9.57 35.46 3.69
N VAL A 438 -9.82 34.22 4.12
CA VAL A 438 -8.88 33.14 3.94
C VAL A 438 -8.90 32.76 2.47
N PRO A 439 -7.79 32.87 1.72
CA PRO A 439 -7.73 32.31 0.40
C PRO A 439 -8.19 30.85 0.51
N LYS A 440 -9.07 30.44 -0.37
CA LYS A 440 -9.60 29.06 -0.43
C LYS A 440 -8.47 28.15 -0.93
N GLU A 441 -7.58 27.76 -0.05
CA GLU A 441 -6.43 26.91 -0.37
C GLU A 441 -6.85 25.46 -0.25
N LEU A 442 -6.70 24.73 -1.35
CA LEU A 442 -7.10 23.34 -1.46
C LEU A 442 -6.01 22.43 -0.90
N THR A 443 -6.36 21.59 0.05
CA THR A 443 -5.54 20.48 0.52
C THR A 443 -5.77 19.24 -0.36
N VAL A 444 -4.81 18.29 -0.38
CA VAL A 444 -5.01 16.96 -0.98
C VAL A 444 -6.28 16.32 -0.43
N ALA A 445 -6.52 16.46 0.88
CA ALA A 445 -7.72 15.95 1.52
C ALA A 445 -9.00 16.49 0.89
N GLU A 446 -9.08 17.80 0.61
CA GLU A 446 -10.25 18.41 -0.04
C GLU A 446 -10.44 17.95 -1.49
N ILE A 447 -9.34 17.71 -2.23
CA ILE A 447 -9.41 17.13 -3.58
C ILE A 447 -9.96 15.71 -3.48
N VAL A 448 -9.41 14.90 -2.58
CA VAL A 448 -9.85 13.52 -2.34
C VAL A 448 -11.30 13.48 -1.87
N ASP A 449 -11.73 14.39 -0.98
CA ASP A 449 -13.12 14.45 -0.51
C ASP A 449 -14.10 14.78 -1.64
N ARG A 450 -13.74 15.69 -2.56
CA ARG A 450 -14.57 15.96 -3.75
C ARG A 450 -14.62 14.76 -4.71
N ILE A 451 -13.52 14.02 -4.85
CA ILE A 451 -13.49 12.79 -5.64
C ILE A 451 -14.35 11.72 -4.98
N LYS A 452 -14.25 11.55 -3.66
CA LYS A 452 -15.10 10.63 -2.90
C LYS A 452 -16.60 10.97 -3.04
N GLU A 453 -16.95 12.24 -3.03
CA GLU A 453 -18.33 12.66 -3.28
C GLU A 453 -18.80 12.32 -4.71
N PHE A 454 -17.92 12.44 -5.71
CA PHE A 454 -18.22 11.96 -7.08
C PHE A 454 -18.44 10.46 -7.11
N VAL A 455 -17.53 9.69 -6.48
CA VAL A 455 -17.63 8.23 -6.36
C VAL A 455 -18.93 7.83 -5.66
N ARG A 456 -19.30 8.51 -4.56
CA ARG A 456 -20.56 8.26 -3.83
C ARG A 456 -21.79 8.47 -4.72
N ARG A 457 -21.84 9.58 -5.47
CA ARG A 457 -22.95 9.85 -6.41
C ARG A 457 -23.03 8.83 -7.52
N ALA A 458 -21.89 8.42 -8.06
CA ALA A 458 -21.81 7.37 -9.09
C ALA A 458 -22.30 6.01 -8.55
N SER A 459 -21.96 5.68 -7.32
CA SER A 459 -22.44 4.48 -6.62
C SER A 459 -23.94 4.51 -6.40
N GLU A 460 -24.50 5.62 -5.93
CA GLU A 460 -25.95 5.82 -5.74
C GLU A 460 -26.72 5.74 -7.06
N ALA A 461 -26.14 6.27 -8.14
CA ALA A 461 -26.70 6.19 -9.49
C ALA A 461 -26.47 4.84 -10.17
N GLN A 462 -25.78 3.90 -9.51
CA GLN A 462 -25.35 2.61 -10.06
C GLN A 462 -24.55 2.73 -11.38
N ASP A 463 -23.86 3.85 -11.59
CA ASP A 463 -22.96 4.07 -12.73
C ASP A 463 -21.56 3.52 -12.42
N MET A 464 -21.37 2.23 -12.69
CA MET A 464 -20.12 1.53 -12.43
C MET A 464 -18.92 2.18 -13.14
N GLY A 465 -19.11 2.72 -14.33
CA GLY A 465 -18.01 3.31 -15.05
C GLY A 465 -17.55 4.66 -14.50
N SER A 466 -18.47 5.52 -14.07
CA SER A 466 -18.11 6.76 -13.34
C SER A 466 -17.48 6.45 -11.98
N LEU A 467 -17.97 5.41 -11.31
CA LEU A 467 -17.40 4.90 -10.07
C LEU A 467 -15.92 4.48 -10.27
N LEU A 468 -15.65 3.65 -11.27
CA LEU A 468 -14.29 3.17 -11.58
C LEU A 468 -13.35 4.32 -11.95
N PHE A 469 -13.83 5.26 -12.75
CA PHE A 469 -13.07 6.46 -13.10
C PHE A 469 -12.74 7.30 -11.85
N GLY A 470 -13.70 7.48 -10.96
CA GLY A 470 -13.50 8.21 -9.70
C GLY A 470 -12.48 7.54 -8.80
N MET A 471 -12.49 6.20 -8.69
CA MET A 471 -11.48 5.44 -7.95
C MET A 471 -10.08 5.62 -8.55
N ASP A 472 -9.94 5.54 -9.87
CA ASP A 472 -8.65 5.77 -10.53
C ASP A 472 -8.14 7.21 -10.31
N ALA A 473 -9.05 8.19 -10.30
CA ALA A 473 -8.72 9.58 -10.01
C ALA A 473 -8.27 9.78 -8.54
N GLU A 474 -8.90 9.11 -7.60
CA GLU A 474 -8.49 9.11 -6.19
C GLU A 474 -7.08 8.54 -6.03
N TYR A 475 -6.80 7.39 -6.63
CA TYR A 475 -5.46 6.78 -6.61
C TYR A 475 -4.42 7.67 -7.29
N ALA A 476 -4.77 8.35 -8.39
CA ALA A 476 -3.85 9.27 -9.07
C ALA A 476 -3.43 10.44 -8.17
N VAL A 477 -4.36 11.05 -7.46
CA VAL A 477 -4.07 12.15 -6.53
C VAL A 477 -3.21 11.66 -5.36
N GLN A 478 -3.55 10.50 -4.78
CA GLN A 478 -2.77 9.92 -3.69
C GLN A 478 -1.37 9.49 -4.14
N LEU A 479 -1.22 8.95 -5.36
CA LEU A 479 0.09 8.58 -5.92
C LEU A 479 0.98 9.80 -6.12
N VAL A 480 0.42 10.89 -6.68
CA VAL A 480 1.16 12.14 -6.84
C VAL A 480 1.57 12.72 -5.49
N ASP A 481 0.70 12.71 -4.48
CA ASP A 481 1.02 13.15 -3.12
C ASP A 481 2.23 12.38 -2.57
N ILE A 482 2.23 11.05 -2.67
CA ILE A 482 3.35 10.21 -2.21
C ILE A 482 4.62 10.46 -3.02
N LEU A 483 4.56 10.58 -4.34
CA LEU A 483 5.74 10.73 -5.19
C LEU A 483 6.35 12.16 -5.18
N THR A 484 5.60 13.16 -4.70
CA THR A 484 6.11 14.53 -4.49
C THR A 484 6.65 14.77 -3.08
N GLU A 485 6.38 13.86 -2.16
CA GLU A 485 6.91 13.91 -0.78
C GLU A 485 8.34 13.37 -0.72
N LYS A 486 9.06 13.73 0.36
CA LYS A 486 10.40 13.21 0.66
C LYS A 486 10.40 12.46 1.98
N TYR A 487 11.16 11.38 2.03
CA TYR A 487 11.13 10.39 3.10
C TYR A 487 12.44 10.35 3.86
N ASP A 488 12.37 10.13 5.16
CA ASP A 488 13.53 9.96 6.02
C ASP A 488 14.17 8.60 5.80
N VAL A 489 13.33 7.59 5.52
CA VAL A 489 13.76 6.22 5.21
C VAL A 489 12.98 5.68 4.02
N VAL A 490 13.67 5.05 3.07
CA VAL A 490 13.07 4.28 1.97
C VAL A 490 13.53 2.84 2.09
N LEU A 491 12.57 1.91 2.21
CA LEU A 491 12.83 0.48 2.33
C LEU A 491 12.19 -0.25 1.15
N MET A 492 12.89 -1.19 0.52
CA MET A 492 12.31 -1.86 -0.65
C MET A 492 12.92 -3.23 -0.95
N ASN A 493 12.08 -4.09 -1.51
CA ASN A 493 12.45 -5.25 -2.31
C ASN A 493 11.83 -5.07 -3.70
N PRO A 494 12.46 -4.28 -4.60
CA PRO A 494 11.86 -3.86 -5.86
C PRO A 494 11.80 -5.01 -6.87
N PRO A 495 10.99 -4.91 -7.95
CA PRO A 495 10.98 -5.89 -9.02
C PRO A 495 12.35 -6.02 -9.70
N TYR A 496 12.63 -7.23 -10.20
CA TYR A 496 13.90 -7.60 -10.85
C TYR A 496 13.69 -7.89 -12.34
N GLY A 497 14.79 -7.74 -13.11
CA GLY A 497 14.89 -8.20 -14.47
C GLY A 497 14.45 -7.19 -15.53
N ALA A 498 14.10 -7.72 -16.72
CA ALA A 498 13.83 -6.89 -17.88
C ALA A 498 12.50 -6.13 -17.77
N MET A 499 12.53 -4.86 -18.10
CA MET A 499 11.33 -4.01 -18.17
C MET A 499 10.50 -4.31 -19.42
N PRO A 500 9.15 -4.23 -19.37
CA PRO A 500 8.30 -4.17 -20.55
C PRO A 500 8.70 -3.03 -21.49
N PRO A 501 8.37 -3.10 -22.80
CA PRO A 501 8.89 -2.14 -23.77
C PRO A 501 8.63 -0.68 -23.45
N ARG A 502 7.40 -0.33 -23.03
CA ARG A 502 7.05 1.06 -22.65
C ARG A 502 7.76 1.53 -21.39
N CYS A 503 7.79 0.69 -20.36
CA CYS A 503 8.52 0.99 -19.13
C CYS A 503 10.02 1.17 -19.42
N LYS A 504 10.60 0.34 -20.29
CA LYS A 504 12.00 0.49 -20.73
C LYS A 504 12.25 1.78 -21.50
N GLN A 505 11.32 2.18 -22.35
CA GLN A 505 11.40 3.46 -23.07
C GLN A 505 11.35 4.64 -22.08
N TYR A 506 10.40 4.60 -21.15
CA TYR A 506 10.29 5.59 -20.09
C TYR A 506 11.56 5.66 -19.22
N ALA A 507 12.08 4.51 -18.79
CA ALA A 507 13.29 4.44 -17.97
C ALA A 507 14.52 5.00 -18.71
N ARG A 508 14.65 4.79 -20.02
CA ARG A 508 15.74 5.41 -20.82
C ARG A 508 15.68 6.94 -20.82
N GLN A 509 14.50 7.52 -20.79
CA GLN A 509 14.30 8.97 -20.79
C GLN A 509 14.51 9.60 -19.40
N HIS A 510 13.98 8.95 -18.37
CA HIS A 510 13.91 9.51 -17.02
C HIS A 510 14.98 8.97 -16.06
N TYR A 511 15.55 7.78 -16.35
CA TYR A 511 16.59 7.11 -15.55
C TYR A 511 17.79 6.71 -16.43
N PRO A 512 18.44 7.67 -17.16
CA PRO A 512 19.50 7.35 -18.12
C PRO A 512 20.74 6.72 -17.49
N ARG A 513 20.89 6.83 -16.17
CA ARG A 513 21.97 6.22 -15.40
C ARG A 513 21.70 4.76 -15.04
N THR A 514 20.42 4.34 -14.95
CA THR A 514 20.03 3.07 -14.31
C THR A 514 18.98 2.24 -15.08
N HIS A 515 18.61 2.62 -16.30
CA HIS A 515 17.55 2.02 -17.12
C HIS A 515 17.79 0.55 -17.55
N ASN A 516 18.88 -0.07 -17.14
CA ASN A 516 19.24 -1.42 -17.60
C ASN A 516 18.40 -2.53 -16.96
N ASP A 517 17.94 -2.32 -15.72
CA ASP A 517 17.14 -3.28 -14.95
C ASP A 517 16.16 -2.55 -14.04
N TYR A 518 15.03 -3.18 -13.68
CA TYR A 518 14.05 -2.59 -12.78
C TYR A 518 14.68 -2.15 -11.46
N TYR A 519 15.35 -3.05 -10.75
CA TYR A 519 15.89 -2.73 -9.43
C TYR A 519 16.89 -1.56 -9.47
N SER A 520 17.63 -1.40 -10.57
CA SER A 520 18.58 -0.30 -10.67
C SER A 520 17.88 1.06 -10.80
N ALA A 521 16.77 1.13 -11.56
CA ALA A 521 15.93 2.33 -11.64
C ALA A 521 15.25 2.62 -10.29
N PHE A 522 14.81 1.59 -9.57
CA PHE A 522 14.25 1.74 -8.22
C PHE A 522 15.28 2.24 -7.21
N ILE A 523 16.57 1.84 -7.31
CA ILE A 523 17.63 2.41 -6.45
C ILE A 523 17.74 3.91 -6.69
N GLU A 524 17.80 4.35 -7.96
CA GLU A 524 17.86 5.78 -8.30
C GLU A 524 16.62 6.53 -7.80
N GLN A 525 15.43 5.98 -8.01
CA GLN A 525 14.18 6.57 -7.52
C GLN A 525 14.12 6.66 -5.98
N ALA A 526 14.54 5.60 -5.28
CA ALA A 526 14.59 5.60 -3.81
C ALA A 526 15.54 6.68 -3.28
N VAL A 527 16.71 6.86 -3.91
CA VAL A 527 17.63 7.94 -3.56
C VAL A 527 17.00 9.32 -3.87
N ASN A 528 16.23 9.45 -4.97
CA ASN A 528 15.55 10.71 -5.30
C ASN A 528 14.43 11.03 -4.29
N LEU A 529 13.68 10.05 -3.84
CA LEU A 529 12.60 10.22 -2.85
C LEU A 529 13.12 10.38 -1.41
N CYS A 530 14.36 9.96 -1.13
CA CYS A 530 14.98 10.09 0.19
C CYS A 530 15.38 11.55 0.45
N LYS A 531 15.20 12.02 1.70
CA LYS A 531 15.71 13.31 2.19
C LYS A 531 17.23 13.26 2.31
N GLU A 532 17.89 14.41 2.24
CA GLU A 532 19.31 14.53 2.56
C GLU A 532 19.58 14.06 4.02
N GLY A 533 20.61 13.24 4.19
CA GLY A 533 20.91 12.58 5.47
C GLY A 533 20.02 11.41 5.82
N GLY A 534 18.97 11.13 5.05
CA GLY A 534 18.10 9.97 5.21
C GLY A 534 18.73 8.67 4.67
N TYR A 535 18.02 7.57 4.84
CA TYR A 535 18.52 6.24 4.53
C TYR A 535 17.67 5.51 3.47
N VAL A 536 18.35 4.74 2.62
CA VAL A 536 17.72 3.76 1.73
C VAL A 536 18.18 2.37 2.15
N GLY A 537 17.25 1.47 2.44
CA GLY A 537 17.52 0.05 2.68
C GLY A 537 16.90 -0.80 1.57
N ALA A 538 17.68 -1.62 0.91
CA ALA A 538 17.18 -2.41 -0.22
C ALA A 538 17.70 -3.83 -0.25
N LEU A 539 16.83 -4.76 -0.69
CA LEU A 539 17.20 -6.11 -1.10
C LEU A 539 17.08 -6.19 -2.62
N THR A 540 18.19 -6.46 -3.32
CA THR A 540 18.21 -6.49 -4.80
C THR A 540 19.07 -7.62 -5.34
N GLY A 541 19.06 -7.82 -6.67
CA GLY A 541 20.06 -8.63 -7.34
C GLY A 541 21.47 -8.06 -7.12
N ARG A 542 22.45 -8.90 -6.78
CA ARG A 542 23.82 -8.46 -6.47
C ARG A 542 24.64 -8.01 -7.67
N THR A 543 24.13 -8.18 -8.90
CA THR A 543 24.90 -7.95 -10.13
C THR A 543 25.35 -6.49 -10.32
N PHE A 544 24.68 -5.53 -9.67
CA PHE A 544 25.09 -4.12 -9.69
C PHE A 544 26.49 -3.89 -9.08
N LEU A 545 26.95 -4.77 -8.21
CA LEU A 545 28.27 -4.65 -7.58
C LEU A 545 29.43 -4.77 -8.57
N PHE A 546 29.26 -5.49 -9.69
CA PHE A 546 30.39 -5.84 -10.58
C PHE A 546 30.10 -5.76 -12.09
N LEU A 547 28.85 -5.88 -12.57
CA LEU A 547 28.60 -5.83 -14.01
C LEU A 547 28.81 -4.43 -14.58
N LYS A 548 29.39 -4.39 -15.81
CA LYS A 548 29.64 -3.13 -16.55
C LYS A 548 28.37 -2.33 -16.85
N SER A 549 27.25 -3.03 -17.08
CA SER A 549 25.94 -2.39 -17.33
C SER A 549 25.46 -1.47 -16.19
N PHE A 550 25.95 -1.68 -14.96
CA PHE A 550 25.63 -0.86 -13.79
C PHE A 550 26.77 0.09 -13.38
N GLN A 551 27.72 0.35 -14.28
CA GLN A 551 28.84 1.27 -13.98
C GLN A 551 28.36 2.65 -13.55
N LYS A 552 27.40 3.24 -14.27
CA LYS A 552 26.86 4.56 -13.93
C LYS A 552 26.17 4.58 -12.57
N LEU A 553 25.40 3.52 -12.22
CA LEU A 553 24.83 3.40 -10.89
C LEU A 553 25.93 3.49 -9.81
N ARG A 554 27.04 2.75 -9.97
CA ARG A 554 28.14 2.77 -8.98
C ARG A 554 28.90 4.10 -8.96
N GLU A 555 29.16 4.68 -10.11
CA GLU A 555 30.02 5.88 -10.23
C GLU A 555 29.29 7.18 -10.00
N GLU A 556 28.02 7.28 -10.43
CA GLU A 556 27.27 8.52 -10.37
C GLU A 556 26.30 8.55 -9.17
N ILE A 557 25.64 7.42 -8.83
CA ILE A 557 24.66 7.39 -7.73
C ILE A 557 25.32 7.00 -6.41
N LEU A 558 25.99 5.84 -6.37
CA LEU A 558 26.57 5.30 -5.11
C LEU A 558 27.84 6.02 -4.63
N ARG A 559 28.29 7.04 -5.34
CA ARG A 559 29.42 7.89 -4.94
C ARG A 559 29.01 9.35 -4.75
N SER A 560 28.11 9.84 -5.64
CA SER A 560 27.76 11.26 -5.67
C SER A 560 26.49 11.54 -4.89
N ASP A 561 25.43 10.74 -5.10
CA ASP A 561 24.10 11.05 -4.56
C ASP A 561 23.84 10.38 -3.20
N ALA A 562 24.35 9.14 -3.03
CA ALA A 562 24.19 8.38 -1.79
C ALA A 562 25.39 7.45 -1.57
N LEU A 563 25.85 7.32 -0.33
CA LEU A 563 27.00 6.48 0.02
C LEU A 563 26.51 5.16 0.62
N PRO A 564 27.06 3.99 0.17
CA PRO A 564 26.83 2.71 0.84
C PRO A 564 27.40 2.75 2.25
N GLU A 565 26.62 2.30 3.23
CA GLU A 565 27.08 2.14 4.61
C GLU A 565 27.37 0.68 4.92
N ILE A 566 26.42 -0.20 4.54
CA ILE A 566 26.52 -1.63 4.79
C ILE A 566 26.09 -2.38 3.52
N VAL A 567 26.79 -3.47 3.21
CA VAL A 567 26.45 -4.38 2.12
C VAL A 567 26.51 -5.81 2.64
N TRP A 568 25.44 -6.57 2.50
CA TRP A 568 25.36 -8.01 2.72
C TRP A 568 25.28 -8.74 1.38
N ASP A 569 26.32 -9.44 0.96
CA ASP A 569 26.25 -10.37 -0.19
C ASP A 569 25.69 -11.71 0.31
N LEU A 570 24.42 -11.94 0.01
CA LEU A 570 23.62 -13.02 0.59
C LEU A 570 23.71 -14.34 -0.21
N GLY A 571 24.20 -14.30 -1.44
CA GLY A 571 24.28 -15.48 -2.29
C GLY A 571 22.94 -15.96 -2.86
N PHE A 572 22.79 -17.27 -2.97
CA PHE A 572 21.57 -17.94 -3.47
C PHE A 572 20.60 -18.29 -2.34
N ASN A 573 19.38 -18.72 -2.69
CA ASN A 573 18.37 -19.29 -1.79
C ASN A 573 17.89 -18.34 -0.67
N VAL A 574 17.98 -17.04 -0.89
CA VAL A 574 17.54 -16.01 0.06
C VAL A 574 16.03 -15.79 -0.03
N LEU A 575 15.50 -15.87 -1.25
CA LEU A 575 14.07 -15.77 -1.53
C LEU A 575 13.60 -17.12 -2.08
N ASP A 576 12.47 -17.59 -1.57
CA ASP A 576 11.87 -18.85 -2.01
C ASP A 576 11.60 -18.84 -3.52
N GLU A 577 11.93 -19.97 -4.19
CA GLU A 577 11.75 -20.15 -5.64
C GLU A 577 12.58 -19.19 -6.54
N ALA A 578 13.45 -18.38 -5.98
CA ALA A 578 14.29 -17.47 -6.75
C ALA A 578 15.67 -18.06 -7.03
N THR A 579 16.09 -18.04 -8.31
CA THR A 579 17.37 -18.61 -8.77
C THR A 579 18.49 -17.58 -8.85
N ALA A 580 18.25 -16.33 -8.45
CA ALA A 580 19.22 -15.25 -8.50
C ALA A 580 20.09 -15.19 -7.23
N ARG A 581 21.22 -14.50 -7.33
CA ARG A 581 22.01 -14.12 -6.15
C ARG A 581 21.63 -12.73 -5.71
N TYR A 582 21.47 -12.54 -4.41
CA TYR A 582 20.96 -11.33 -3.80
C TYR A 582 22.01 -10.59 -2.98
N ALA A 583 21.81 -9.29 -2.84
CA ALA A 583 22.49 -8.44 -1.87
C ALA A 583 21.48 -7.54 -1.17
N ALA A 584 21.59 -7.45 0.15
CA ALA A 584 20.94 -6.40 0.93
C ALA A 584 21.97 -5.29 1.19
N PHE A 585 21.50 -4.05 1.25
CA PHE A 585 22.41 -2.93 1.51
C PHE A 585 21.66 -1.72 2.08
N THR A 586 22.42 -0.86 2.76
CA THR A 586 21.95 0.44 3.20
C THR A 586 22.78 1.53 2.53
N LEU A 587 22.09 2.60 2.10
CA LEU A 587 22.68 3.81 1.55
C LEU A 587 22.28 4.98 2.44
N ARG A 588 23.19 5.95 2.59
CA ARG A 588 22.90 7.25 3.17
C ARG A 588 22.86 8.30 2.08
N LYS A 589 21.75 9.02 1.96
CA LYS A 589 21.62 10.15 1.03
C LYS A 589 22.55 11.27 1.46
N ARG A 590 23.38 11.74 0.52
CA ARG A 590 24.34 12.83 0.80
C ARG A 590 23.64 14.17 0.95
N HIS A 591 24.23 15.04 1.77
CA HIS A 591 23.97 16.47 1.72
C HIS A 591 24.77 17.08 0.55
N HIS A 592 24.23 18.10 -0.09
CA HIS A 592 24.86 18.71 -1.25
C HIS A 592 26.31 19.18 -0.98
N ASP A 593 26.59 19.63 0.27
CA ASP A 593 27.88 20.20 0.69
C ASP A 593 28.50 19.46 1.89
N ASP A 594 28.35 18.12 1.97
CA ASP A 594 28.83 17.34 3.12
C ASP A 594 30.37 17.23 3.22
N GLY A 595 31.11 17.64 2.20
CA GLY A 595 32.56 17.58 2.16
C GLY A 595 33.16 16.17 2.25
N VAL A 596 32.33 15.13 2.20
CA VAL A 596 32.75 13.72 2.37
C VAL A 596 33.50 13.26 1.14
N ASP A 597 34.77 12.88 1.34
CA ASP A 597 35.56 12.18 0.31
C ASP A 597 35.10 10.71 0.25
N TRP A 598 34.32 10.35 -0.76
CA TRP A 598 33.82 9.00 -0.96
C TRP A 598 34.93 7.93 -1.02
N LYS A 599 36.16 8.31 -1.42
CA LYS A 599 37.34 7.39 -1.47
C LYS A 599 37.78 6.96 -0.08
N LYS A 600 37.47 7.74 0.93
CA LYS A 600 37.79 7.49 2.34
C LYS A 600 36.58 7.01 3.14
N HIS A 601 35.40 6.98 2.52
CA HIS A 601 34.19 6.53 3.18
C HIS A 601 34.26 5.02 3.41
N PRO A 602 34.25 4.53 4.66
CA PRO A 602 34.27 3.12 4.95
C PRO A 602 32.90 2.49 4.67
N VAL A 603 32.91 1.27 4.09
CA VAL A 603 31.71 0.46 3.89
C VAL A 603 31.90 -0.85 4.61
N THR A 604 30.95 -1.23 5.46
CA THR A 604 30.95 -2.54 6.10
C THR A 604 30.40 -3.57 5.13
N PHE A 605 31.18 -4.58 4.78
CA PHE A 605 30.80 -5.59 3.81
C PHE A 605 30.78 -6.99 4.46
N PHE A 606 29.63 -7.67 4.38
CA PHE A 606 29.45 -9.05 4.80
C PHE A 606 29.32 -9.96 3.58
N ARG A 607 30.06 -11.04 3.55
CA ARG A 607 29.90 -12.10 2.56
C ARG A 607 29.27 -13.32 3.22
N LEU A 608 28.01 -13.59 2.89
CA LEU A 608 27.20 -14.66 3.47
C LEU A 608 26.83 -15.71 2.40
N THR A 609 27.77 -15.98 1.46
CA THR A 609 27.49 -16.80 0.27
C THR A 609 27.72 -18.30 0.46
N ASP A 610 28.26 -18.70 1.59
CA ASP A 610 28.75 -20.09 1.84
C ASP A 610 27.94 -20.78 2.97
N TRP A 611 26.72 -20.38 3.17
CA TRP A 611 25.78 -20.95 4.16
C TRP A 611 24.77 -21.87 3.50
#